data_133fde3e2d3068717b3bba4f6f4faa98
#
_entry.id   133fde3e2d3068717b3bba4f6f4faa98
#
_cell.length_a   1.000
_cell.length_b   1.000
_cell.length_c   1.000
_cell.angle_alpha   90.00
_cell.angle_beta   90.00
_cell.angle_gamma   90.00
#
_symmetry.space_group_name_H-M   'P 1'
#
loop_
_entity.id
_entity.type
_entity.pdbx_description
1 polymer ?
#
loop_
_entity_poly.entity_id
_entity_poly.type
_entity_poly.pdbx_seq_one_letter_code
_entity_poly.pdbx_strand_id
1 'polypeptide(L)'
;VLILLFIFSVFVVQAQDIKPTPQISVNGEGKVKVTPDQAAIVITVETKGANAKDVKKENDQKVEAVLKFIKKINLPAEDYKTRRIALNPQYEYESKKRSYNASQTIEILLKDLTKYDSLMEGLVDAGVNRIDGVTFQSSKLTQYQAEARKLAMKDAKAKADDFVSVLGQKVGKALMISDNSQNYYPS
;
A
#
# COMPACT_ATOMS: atom_id res chain seq x y z
N VAL A 1 17.75 -78.62 5.26
CA VAL A 1 17.25 -77.86 4.09
C VAL A 1 16.29 -76.76 4.58
N LEU A 2 16.77 -75.53 4.69
CA LEU A 2 16.01 -74.36 5.16
C LEU A 2 15.32 -73.74 3.94
N ILE A 3 13.99 -73.84 3.86
CA ILE A 3 13.22 -73.17 2.83
C ILE A 3 12.86 -71.77 3.35
N LEU A 4 13.48 -70.77 2.78
CA LEU A 4 13.24 -69.37 3.06
C LEU A 4 12.03 -68.92 2.22
N LEU A 5 10.86 -68.73 2.87
CA LEU A 5 9.63 -68.26 2.23
C LEU A 5 9.71 -66.72 2.12
N PHE A 6 10.00 -66.25 0.91
CA PHE A 6 10.05 -64.80 0.63
C PHE A 6 8.62 -64.32 0.32
N ILE A 7 7.96 -63.75 1.30
CA ILE A 7 6.61 -63.13 1.11
C ILE A 7 6.80 -61.77 0.45
N PHE A 8 6.57 -61.74 -0.86
CA PHE A 8 6.54 -60.54 -1.66
C PHE A 8 5.20 -59.81 -1.41
N SER A 9 5.18 -58.86 -0.45
CA SER A 9 4.01 -58.01 -0.23
C SER A 9 3.89 -57.00 -1.37
N VAL A 10 2.98 -57.25 -2.28
CA VAL A 10 2.60 -56.32 -3.35
C VAL A 10 1.80 -55.19 -2.70
N PHE A 11 2.44 -54.06 -2.48
CA PHE A 11 1.73 -52.82 -2.19
C PHE A 11 1.00 -52.36 -3.45
N VAL A 12 -0.29 -52.64 -3.51
CA VAL A 12 -1.17 -52.04 -4.53
C VAL A 12 -1.33 -50.56 -4.13
N VAL A 13 -0.55 -49.70 -4.74
CA VAL A 13 -0.78 -48.25 -4.70
C VAL A 13 -2.05 -48.01 -5.51
N GLN A 14 -3.17 -47.83 -4.82
CA GLN A 14 -4.39 -47.31 -5.47
C GLN A 14 -4.12 -45.85 -5.82
N ALA A 15 -3.72 -45.60 -7.05
CA ALA A 15 -3.81 -44.28 -7.65
C ALA A 15 -5.30 -43.90 -7.64
N GLN A 16 -5.69 -42.97 -6.76
CA GLN A 16 -7.01 -42.35 -6.82
C GLN A 16 -7.09 -41.60 -8.15
N ASP A 17 -7.85 -42.13 -9.10
CA ASP A 17 -8.25 -41.38 -10.28
C ASP A 17 -9.05 -40.17 -9.86
N ILE A 18 -8.37 -39.05 -9.64
CA ILE A 18 -9.01 -37.76 -9.43
C ILE A 18 -9.62 -37.39 -10.79
N LYS A 19 -10.88 -37.73 -11.00
CA LYS A 19 -11.63 -37.29 -12.18
C LYS A 19 -11.59 -35.78 -12.19
N PRO A 20 -11.02 -35.12 -13.22
CA PRO A 20 -11.00 -33.68 -13.29
C PRO A 20 -12.45 -33.18 -13.29
N THR A 21 -12.79 -32.35 -12.31
CA THR A 21 -14.10 -31.68 -12.27
C THR A 21 -14.17 -30.73 -13.46
N PRO A 22 -15.19 -30.88 -14.35
CA PRO A 22 -15.40 -29.94 -15.45
C PRO A 22 -15.51 -28.51 -14.85
N GLN A 23 -14.61 -27.62 -15.24
CA GLN A 23 -14.56 -26.27 -14.72
C GLN A 23 -14.20 -25.26 -15.81
N ILE A 24 -14.66 -24.03 -15.60
CA ILE A 24 -14.26 -22.86 -16.38
C ILE A 24 -13.57 -21.88 -15.45
N SER A 25 -12.47 -21.29 -15.90
CA SER A 25 -11.76 -20.24 -15.19
C SER A 25 -11.88 -18.93 -15.96
N VAL A 26 -12.36 -17.89 -15.30
CA VAL A 26 -12.54 -16.56 -15.86
C VAL A 26 -12.02 -15.51 -14.89
N ASN A 27 -11.53 -14.38 -15.44
CA ASN A 27 -11.16 -13.22 -14.67
C ASN A 27 -12.16 -12.09 -14.94
N GLY A 28 -12.69 -11.49 -13.86
CA GLY A 28 -13.57 -10.34 -13.95
C GLY A 28 -12.83 -9.06 -13.60
N GLU A 29 -13.21 -7.98 -14.27
CA GLU A 29 -12.71 -6.64 -14.02
C GLU A 29 -13.83 -5.72 -13.54
N GLY A 30 -13.56 -4.92 -12.49
CA GLY A 30 -14.48 -3.91 -11.99
C GLY A 30 -13.73 -2.63 -11.67
N LYS A 31 -14.17 -1.53 -12.25
CA LYS A 31 -13.58 -0.19 -12.08
C LYS A 31 -14.63 0.79 -11.59
N VAL A 32 -14.27 1.59 -10.58
CA VAL A 32 -15.06 2.74 -10.14
C VAL A 32 -14.16 3.97 -10.26
N LYS A 33 -14.57 4.93 -11.06
CA LYS A 33 -13.86 6.21 -11.20
C LYS A 33 -14.42 7.19 -10.19
N VAL A 34 -13.54 7.81 -9.41
CA VAL A 34 -13.93 8.77 -8.37
C VAL A 34 -13.00 9.97 -8.40
N THR A 35 -13.53 11.15 -8.06
CA THR A 35 -12.71 12.33 -7.80
C THR A 35 -12.20 12.25 -6.38
N PRO A 36 -10.89 12.42 -6.13
CA PRO A 36 -10.34 12.49 -4.78
C PRO A 36 -10.95 13.66 -4.00
N ASP A 37 -11.14 13.46 -2.70
CA ASP A 37 -11.62 14.48 -1.76
C ASP A 37 -10.64 14.74 -0.60
N GLN A 38 -9.52 14.00 -0.56
CA GLN A 38 -8.49 14.16 0.45
C GLN A 38 -7.10 13.80 -0.11
N ALA A 39 -6.04 14.25 0.58
CA ALA A 39 -4.67 13.94 0.24
C ALA A 39 -3.89 13.41 1.46
N ALA A 40 -3.18 12.29 1.29
CA ALA A 40 -2.16 11.83 2.21
C ALA A 40 -0.81 12.41 1.78
N ILE A 41 -0.20 13.21 2.65
CA ILE A 41 1.04 13.94 2.38
C ILE A 41 2.10 13.41 3.33
N VAL A 42 3.26 13.05 2.80
CA VAL A 42 4.41 12.62 3.59
C VAL A 42 5.54 13.62 3.39
N ILE A 43 5.94 14.25 4.48
CA ILE A 43 7.00 15.26 4.50
C ILE A 43 8.11 14.83 5.45
N THR A 44 9.32 15.33 5.20
CA THR A 44 10.46 15.11 6.09
C THR A 44 11.20 16.42 6.32
N VAL A 45 11.60 16.64 7.56
CA VAL A 45 12.54 17.69 7.96
C VAL A 45 13.91 17.06 8.14
N GLU A 46 14.87 17.43 7.31
CA GLU A 46 16.25 16.96 7.38
C GLU A 46 17.18 18.08 7.86
N THR A 47 18.18 17.68 8.64
CA THR A 47 19.27 18.57 9.11
C THR A 47 20.57 17.80 9.06
N LYS A 48 21.61 18.41 8.47
CA LYS A 48 22.95 17.82 8.34
C LYS A 48 23.97 18.71 9.03
N GLY A 49 25.00 18.10 9.61
CA GLY A 49 26.10 18.84 10.23
C GLY A 49 27.18 17.93 10.81
N ALA A 50 28.23 18.55 11.34
CA ALA A 50 29.41 17.83 11.84
C ALA A 50 29.23 17.23 13.23
N ASN A 51 28.28 17.73 14.03
CA ASN A 51 28.07 17.32 15.41
C ASN A 51 26.67 16.75 15.60
N ALA A 52 26.57 15.52 16.10
CA ALA A 52 25.29 14.82 16.26
C ALA A 52 24.30 15.55 17.19
N LYS A 53 24.81 16.13 18.30
CA LYS A 53 23.99 16.83 19.30
C LYS A 53 23.38 18.10 18.70
N ASP A 54 24.19 18.86 17.97
CA ASP A 54 23.75 20.12 17.36
C ASP A 54 22.75 19.85 16.23
N VAL A 55 23.04 18.87 15.38
CA VAL A 55 22.16 18.43 14.29
C VAL A 55 20.79 17.99 14.83
N LYS A 56 20.80 17.19 15.92
CA LYS A 56 19.54 16.76 16.54
C LYS A 56 18.76 17.95 17.10
N LYS A 57 19.42 18.83 17.83
CA LYS A 57 18.79 20.02 18.43
C LYS A 57 18.17 20.93 17.36
N GLU A 58 18.91 21.22 16.30
CA GLU A 58 18.42 22.03 15.18
C GLU A 58 17.23 21.36 14.46
N ASN A 59 17.31 20.06 14.24
CA ASN A 59 16.21 19.30 13.64
C ASN A 59 14.95 19.37 14.50
N ASP A 60 15.07 19.17 15.82
CA ASP A 60 13.95 19.26 16.75
C ASP A 60 13.29 20.66 16.73
N GLN A 61 14.08 21.73 16.64
CA GLN A 61 13.57 23.10 16.55
C GLN A 61 12.77 23.34 15.24
N LYS A 62 13.29 22.84 14.11
CA LYS A 62 12.58 22.93 12.82
C LYS A 62 11.28 22.15 12.85
N VAL A 63 11.30 20.93 13.38
CA VAL A 63 10.09 20.10 13.53
C VAL A 63 9.06 20.77 14.46
N GLU A 64 9.51 21.39 15.54
CA GLU A 64 8.62 22.16 16.42
C GLU A 64 7.93 23.31 15.68
N ALA A 65 8.65 24.02 14.80
CA ALA A 65 8.07 25.07 13.96
C ALA A 65 7.02 24.53 13.00
N VAL A 66 7.29 23.38 12.35
CA VAL A 66 6.33 22.68 11.48
C VAL A 66 5.08 22.28 12.27
N LEU A 67 5.24 21.67 13.44
CA LEU A 67 4.10 21.27 14.28
C LEU A 67 3.30 22.47 14.81
N LYS A 68 3.96 23.59 15.10
CA LYS A 68 3.28 24.86 15.46
C LYS A 68 2.46 25.40 14.29
N PHE A 69 3.00 25.36 13.07
CA PHE A 69 2.27 25.75 11.87
C PHE A 69 1.03 24.86 11.65
N ILE A 70 1.19 23.53 11.72
CA ILE A 70 0.09 22.57 11.57
C ILE A 70 -1.04 22.84 12.57
N LYS A 71 -0.68 23.13 13.83
CA LYS A 71 -1.66 23.53 14.87
C LYS A 71 -2.31 24.88 14.59
N LYS A 72 -1.56 25.86 14.08
CA LYS A 72 -2.06 27.20 13.75
C LYS A 72 -3.14 27.18 12.67
N ILE A 73 -3.03 26.27 11.70
CA ILE A 73 -4.04 26.09 10.65
C ILE A 73 -5.24 25.21 11.08
N ASN A 74 -5.29 24.86 12.39
CA ASN A 74 -6.32 24.02 12.99
C ASN A 74 -6.49 22.66 12.32
N LEU A 75 -5.38 22.03 11.89
CA LEU A 75 -5.44 20.63 11.45
C LEU A 75 -5.70 19.73 12.65
N PRO A 76 -6.73 18.85 12.62
CA PRO A 76 -7.05 17.93 13.72
C PRO A 76 -5.85 17.05 14.12
N ALA A 77 -5.69 16.79 15.41
CA ALA A 77 -4.53 16.04 15.91
C ALA A 77 -4.48 14.59 15.40
N GLU A 78 -5.64 14.02 15.07
CA GLU A 78 -5.77 12.69 14.46
C GLU A 78 -5.34 12.65 12.98
N ASP A 79 -5.26 13.82 12.33
CA ASP A 79 -4.95 13.92 10.90
C ASP A 79 -3.46 14.11 10.61
N TYR A 80 -2.60 14.10 11.62
CA TYR A 80 -1.15 14.08 11.43
C TYR A 80 -0.42 13.26 12.49
N LYS A 81 0.68 12.65 12.09
CA LYS A 81 1.52 11.86 13.01
C LYS A 81 2.99 11.84 12.56
N THR A 82 3.89 11.76 13.52
CA THR A 82 5.30 11.46 13.24
C THR A 82 5.44 9.96 12.95
N ARG A 83 5.97 9.62 11.77
CA ARG A 83 6.20 8.23 11.37
C ARG A 83 7.57 7.71 11.75
N ARG A 84 8.58 8.55 11.62
CA ARG A 84 9.98 8.16 11.78
C ARG A 84 10.80 9.30 12.31
N ILE A 85 11.69 8.97 13.25
CA ILE A 85 12.76 9.83 13.74
C ILE A 85 14.07 9.04 13.53
N ALA A 86 15.06 9.66 12.90
CA ALA A 86 16.36 9.06 12.68
C ALA A 86 17.49 10.06 12.88
N LEU A 87 18.61 9.60 13.40
CA LEU A 87 19.89 10.32 13.46
C LEU A 87 20.98 9.34 13.01
N ASN A 88 21.55 9.56 11.83
CA ASN A 88 22.50 8.66 11.23
C ASN A 88 23.84 9.35 11.00
N PRO A 89 24.96 8.70 11.32
CA PRO A 89 26.27 9.15 10.88
C PRO A 89 26.40 8.92 9.36
N GLN A 90 27.03 9.85 8.68
CA GLN A 90 27.43 9.75 7.28
C GLN A 90 28.93 9.95 7.17
N TYR A 91 29.58 9.15 6.35
CA TYR A 91 30.99 9.29 6.07
C TYR A 91 31.18 9.65 4.59
N GLU A 92 31.80 10.78 4.34
CA GLU A 92 32.10 11.24 2.98
C GLU A 92 33.52 10.81 2.63
N TYR A 93 33.63 9.85 1.75
CA TYR A 93 34.92 9.21 1.41
C TYR A 93 35.91 10.17 0.74
N GLU A 94 35.44 11.10 -0.09
CA GLU A 94 36.28 12.05 -0.81
C GLU A 94 36.93 13.06 0.15
N SER A 95 36.14 13.62 1.06
CA SER A 95 36.63 14.62 2.03
C SER A 95 37.19 14.00 3.32
N LYS A 96 37.02 12.67 3.50
CA LYS A 96 37.37 11.91 4.74
C LYS A 96 36.70 12.49 5.99
N LYS A 97 35.55 13.15 5.85
CA LYS A 97 34.82 13.77 6.96
C LYS A 97 33.64 12.92 7.39
N ARG A 98 33.38 12.92 8.68
CA ARG A 98 32.14 12.38 9.27
C ARG A 98 31.16 13.52 9.48
N SER A 99 29.94 13.31 9.03
CA SER A 99 28.79 14.18 9.29
C SER A 99 27.65 13.38 9.89
N TYR A 100 26.62 14.05 10.32
CA TYR A 100 25.39 13.46 10.86
C TYR A 100 24.19 14.01 10.11
N ASN A 101 23.20 13.17 9.88
CA ASN A 101 21.92 13.55 9.31
C ASN A 101 20.80 13.18 10.28
N ALA A 102 20.09 14.18 10.79
CA ALA A 102 18.83 13.97 11.50
C ALA A 102 17.66 14.15 10.54
N SER A 103 16.66 13.28 10.64
CA SER A 103 15.45 13.39 9.86
C SER A 103 14.22 13.00 10.68
N GLN A 104 13.15 13.77 10.54
CA GLN A 104 11.84 13.45 11.11
C GLN A 104 10.79 13.50 10.01
N THR A 105 10.09 12.38 9.83
CA THR A 105 9.05 12.22 8.82
C THR A 105 7.68 12.35 9.46
N ILE A 106 6.85 13.19 8.90
CA ILE A 106 5.47 13.47 9.34
C ILE A 106 4.53 13.10 8.22
N GLU A 107 3.48 12.38 8.56
CA GLU A 107 2.36 12.06 7.67
C GLU A 107 1.17 12.94 8.03
N ILE A 108 0.57 13.55 7.02
CA ILE A 108 -0.57 14.47 7.13
C ILE A 108 -1.70 13.95 6.25
N LEU A 109 -2.91 13.89 6.78
CA LEU A 109 -4.13 13.66 6.02
C LEU A 109 -4.88 14.99 5.86
N LEU A 110 -4.85 15.53 4.66
CA LEU A 110 -5.60 16.73 4.32
C LEU A 110 -6.96 16.34 3.77
N LYS A 111 -8.04 16.63 4.53
CA LYS A 111 -9.42 16.29 4.17
C LYS A 111 -10.13 17.37 3.34
N ASP A 112 -9.55 18.56 3.25
CA ASP A 112 -10.06 19.69 2.46
C ASP A 112 -8.99 20.10 1.45
N LEU A 113 -9.15 19.63 0.21
CA LEU A 113 -8.18 19.87 -0.86
C LEU A 113 -8.08 21.35 -1.27
N THR A 114 -9.06 22.20 -0.92
CA THR A 114 -8.97 23.64 -1.20
C THR A 114 -7.85 24.31 -0.42
N LYS A 115 -7.38 23.69 0.66
CA LYS A 115 -6.28 24.17 1.50
C LYS A 115 -4.91 23.60 1.09
N TYR A 116 -4.85 22.82 0.01
CA TYR A 116 -3.63 22.10 -0.36
C TYR A 116 -2.45 23.05 -0.60
N ASP A 117 -2.62 24.05 -1.46
CA ASP A 117 -1.54 24.95 -1.82
C ASP A 117 -1.05 25.75 -0.61
N SER A 118 -1.96 26.33 0.18
CA SER A 118 -1.60 27.10 1.39
C SER A 118 -0.95 26.24 2.47
N LEU A 119 -1.33 24.95 2.57
CA LEU A 119 -0.67 24.00 3.46
C LEU A 119 0.76 23.73 2.98
N MET A 120 0.95 23.44 1.71
CA MET A 120 2.27 23.11 1.17
C MET A 120 3.25 24.29 1.28
N GLU A 121 2.82 25.50 0.94
CA GLU A 121 3.62 26.71 1.11
C GLU A 121 4.01 26.92 2.58
N GLY A 122 3.05 26.86 3.50
CA GLY A 122 3.31 27.07 4.92
C GLY A 122 4.18 25.99 5.56
N LEU A 123 4.14 24.75 5.06
CA LEU A 123 5.04 23.67 5.51
C LEU A 123 6.49 23.95 5.10
N VAL A 124 6.71 24.43 3.87
CA VAL A 124 8.04 24.81 3.37
C VAL A 124 8.58 26.00 4.18
N ASP A 125 7.76 27.03 4.39
CA ASP A 125 8.12 28.21 5.19
C ASP A 125 8.43 27.84 6.66
N ALA A 126 7.76 26.84 7.20
CA ALA A 126 7.99 26.33 8.55
C ALA A 126 9.26 25.48 8.68
N GLY A 127 9.93 25.10 7.56
CA GLY A 127 11.20 24.39 7.58
C GLY A 127 11.17 22.97 7.03
N VAL A 128 10.08 22.53 6.39
CA VAL A 128 10.05 21.29 5.62
C VAL A 128 10.94 21.46 4.39
N ASN A 129 11.90 20.56 4.22
CA ASN A 129 12.84 20.60 3.10
C ASN A 129 12.85 19.34 2.24
N ARG A 130 11.93 18.39 2.52
CA ARG A 130 11.69 17.23 1.67
C ARG A 130 10.22 16.82 1.70
N ILE A 131 9.66 16.62 0.51
CA ILE A 131 8.32 16.04 0.30
C ILE A 131 8.56 14.63 -0.23
N ASP A 132 8.19 13.62 0.57
CA ASP A 132 8.41 12.21 0.21
C ASP A 132 7.30 11.68 -0.71
N GLY A 133 6.12 12.31 -0.66
CA GLY A 133 5.02 11.96 -1.55
C GLY A 133 3.71 12.63 -1.19
N VAL A 134 2.84 12.73 -2.19
CA VAL A 134 1.46 13.16 -2.05
C VAL A 134 0.59 12.15 -2.79
N THR A 135 -0.39 11.58 -2.09
CA THR A 135 -1.34 10.64 -2.67
C THR A 135 -2.75 11.19 -2.50
N PHE A 136 -3.38 11.53 -3.62
CA PHE A 136 -4.79 11.92 -3.63
C PHE A 136 -5.66 10.67 -3.55
N GLN A 137 -6.65 10.67 -2.66
CA GLN A 137 -7.50 9.52 -2.39
C GLN A 137 -8.91 9.93 -2.02
N SER A 138 -9.84 8.98 -2.01
CA SER A 138 -11.20 9.25 -1.54
C SER A 138 -11.41 8.80 -0.10
N SER A 139 -12.10 9.62 0.68
CA SER A 139 -12.57 9.28 2.02
C SER A 139 -13.48 8.03 2.03
N LYS A 140 -14.12 7.72 0.87
CA LYS A 140 -14.99 6.55 0.67
C LYS A 140 -14.30 5.39 -0.05
N LEU A 141 -12.96 5.34 -0.02
CA LEU A 141 -12.17 4.34 -0.75
C LEU A 141 -12.67 2.91 -0.51
N THR A 142 -12.90 2.51 0.75
CA THR A 142 -13.38 1.17 1.10
C THR A 142 -14.74 0.85 0.47
N GLN A 143 -15.63 1.85 0.38
CA GLN A 143 -16.93 1.68 -0.28
C GLN A 143 -16.76 1.44 -1.79
N TYR A 144 -15.95 2.27 -2.45
CA TYR A 144 -15.68 2.14 -3.88
C TYR A 144 -14.93 0.87 -4.24
N GLN A 145 -14.04 0.40 -3.38
CA GLN A 145 -13.39 -0.91 -3.53
C GLN A 145 -14.40 -2.05 -3.46
N ALA A 146 -15.36 -1.99 -2.53
CA ALA A 146 -16.42 -2.99 -2.43
C ALA A 146 -17.33 -2.98 -3.67
N GLU A 147 -17.62 -1.81 -4.21
CA GLU A 147 -18.37 -1.66 -5.46
C GLU A 147 -17.60 -2.21 -6.66
N ALA A 148 -16.31 -1.88 -6.78
CA ALA A 148 -15.46 -2.41 -7.84
C ALA A 148 -15.39 -3.95 -7.80
N ARG A 149 -15.25 -4.57 -6.60
CA ARG A 149 -15.31 -6.03 -6.46
C ARG A 149 -16.64 -6.61 -6.94
N LYS A 150 -17.77 -5.97 -6.62
CA LYS A 150 -19.09 -6.41 -7.12
C LYS A 150 -19.18 -6.33 -8.64
N LEU A 151 -18.62 -5.28 -9.24
CA LEU A 151 -18.58 -5.16 -10.70
C LEU A 151 -17.69 -6.24 -11.33
N ALA A 152 -16.52 -6.51 -10.76
CA ALA A 152 -15.63 -7.57 -11.19
C ALA A 152 -16.31 -8.95 -11.15
N MET A 153 -17.05 -9.26 -10.09
CA MET A 153 -17.79 -10.52 -9.98
C MET A 153 -18.92 -10.64 -11.01
N LYS A 154 -19.60 -9.53 -11.31
CA LYS A 154 -20.62 -9.52 -12.38
C LYS A 154 -20.00 -9.73 -13.76
N ASP A 155 -18.87 -9.09 -14.03
CA ASP A 155 -18.12 -9.26 -15.28
C ASP A 155 -17.61 -10.70 -15.44
N ALA A 156 -16.99 -11.27 -14.39
CA ALA A 156 -16.55 -12.65 -14.40
C ALA A 156 -17.71 -13.64 -14.68
N LYS A 157 -18.87 -13.40 -14.03
CA LYS A 157 -20.06 -14.22 -14.25
C LYS A 157 -20.55 -14.10 -15.69
N ALA A 158 -20.65 -12.91 -16.23
CA ALA A 158 -21.06 -12.69 -17.62
C ALA A 158 -20.14 -13.42 -18.60
N LYS A 159 -18.81 -13.28 -18.44
CA LYS A 159 -17.83 -14.01 -19.25
C LYS A 159 -17.98 -15.53 -19.15
N ALA A 160 -18.22 -16.05 -17.95
CA ALA A 160 -18.45 -17.48 -17.77
C ALA A 160 -19.72 -17.94 -18.48
N ASP A 161 -20.83 -17.21 -18.35
CA ASP A 161 -22.10 -17.51 -19.00
C ASP A 161 -21.94 -17.48 -20.55
N ASP A 162 -21.25 -16.46 -21.08
CA ASP A 162 -20.98 -16.32 -22.51
C ASP A 162 -20.21 -17.55 -23.06
N PHE A 163 -19.12 -17.95 -22.40
CA PHE A 163 -18.28 -19.04 -22.85
C PHE A 163 -19.02 -20.38 -22.86
N VAL A 164 -19.77 -20.70 -21.80
CA VAL A 164 -20.46 -21.98 -21.70
C VAL A 164 -21.70 -22.04 -22.59
N SER A 165 -22.33 -20.91 -22.92
CA SER A 165 -23.52 -20.83 -23.76
C SER A 165 -23.25 -21.35 -25.17
N VAL A 166 -22.07 -21.03 -25.73
CA VAL A 166 -21.63 -21.50 -27.05
C VAL A 166 -21.54 -23.05 -27.11
N LEU A 167 -21.28 -23.67 -25.96
CA LEU A 167 -21.19 -25.13 -25.83
C LEU A 167 -22.52 -25.76 -25.42
N GLY A 168 -23.61 -24.99 -25.34
CA GLY A 168 -24.91 -25.47 -24.88
C GLY A 168 -24.91 -25.86 -23.38
N GLN A 169 -23.95 -25.40 -22.61
CA GLN A 169 -23.79 -25.70 -21.19
C GLN A 169 -24.28 -24.54 -20.30
N LYS A 170 -24.30 -24.78 -18.99
CA LYS A 170 -24.65 -23.76 -17.97
C LYS A 170 -23.58 -23.69 -16.92
N VAL A 171 -23.34 -22.45 -16.40
CA VAL A 171 -22.45 -22.22 -15.25
C VAL A 171 -23.05 -22.86 -14.01
N GLY A 172 -22.25 -23.64 -13.30
CA GLY A 172 -22.60 -24.25 -12.02
C GLY A 172 -22.24 -23.32 -10.83
N LYS A 173 -22.07 -23.93 -9.64
CA LYS A 173 -21.58 -23.24 -8.47
C LYS A 173 -20.09 -22.90 -8.63
N ALA A 174 -19.68 -21.74 -8.10
CA ALA A 174 -18.26 -21.38 -8.04
C ALA A 174 -17.51 -22.41 -7.18
N LEU A 175 -16.42 -22.96 -7.71
CA LEU A 175 -15.54 -23.87 -6.99
C LEU A 175 -14.45 -23.13 -6.24
N MET A 176 -13.98 -22.01 -6.80
CA MET A 176 -12.96 -21.14 -6.20
C MET A 176 -13.28 -19.70 -6.55
N ILE A 177 -13.09 -18.81 -5.58
CA ILE A 177 -13.11 -17.36 -5.75
C ILE A 177 -11.81 -16.82 -5.14
N SER A 178 -11.08 -16.05 -5.93
CA SER A 178 -9.85 -15.39 -5.50
C SER A 178 -9.95 -13.91 -5.80
N ASP A 179 -9.53 -13.08 -4.87
CA ASP A 179 -9.49 -11.62 -5.02
C ASP A 179 -8.03 -11.18 -5.13
N ASN A 180 -7.63 -10.78 -6.33
CA ASN A 180 -6.30 -10.25 -6.64
C ASN A 180 -6.35 -8.74 -6.85
N SER A 181 -7.28 -8.04 -6.20
CA SER A 181 -7.47 -6.60 -6.32
C SER A 181 -6.19 -5.85 -5.98
N GLN A 182 -5.75 -4.99 -6.89
CA GLN A 182 -4.71 -4.01 -6.64
C GLN A 182 -5.32 -2.61 -6.62
N ASN A 183 -4.93 -1.80 -5.65
CA ASN A 183 -5.32 -0.41 -5.63
C ASN A 183 -4.49 0.34 -6.68
N TYR A 184 -5.12 0.73 -7.76
CA TYR A 184 -4.49 1.57 -8.77
C TYR A 184 -4.98 3.01 -8.57
N TYR A 185 -4.05 3.89 -8.25
CA TYR A 185 -4.24 5.33 -8.27
C TYR A 185 -3.53 5.85 -9.51
N PRO A 186 -4.26 6.25 -10.57
CA PRO A 186 -3.61 6.92 -11.69
C PRO A 186 -3.04 8.25 -11.20
N SER A 187 -1.77 8.47 -11.50
CA SER A 187 -1.07 9.74 -11.33
C SER A 187 -1.61 10.80 -12.26
#